data_2c19f1d1c5d3ce18b18002f1540ed6b3
#
_entry.id   2c19f1d1c5d3ce18b18002f1540ed6b3
#
_cell.length_a   1.000
_cell.length_b   1.000
_cell.length_c   1.000
_cell.angle_alpha   90.00
_cell.angle_beta   90.00
_cell.angle_gamma   90.00
#
_symmetry.space_group_name_H-M   'P 1'
#
loop_
_entity.id
_entity.type
_entity.pdbx_description
1 polymer ?
#
loop_
_entity_poly.entity_id
_entity_poly.type
_entity_poly.pdbx_seq_one_letter_code
_entity_poly.pdbx_strand_id
1 'polypeptide(L)'
;MADTIQLEIVTPERLVVSEAAEYIEIPGETGYLGVLPGHAPLITELAPGELTYRNGNQTKRLAVAWGFAEVLQDKVTILAEAAEKAEEIDA
;
A
#
# COMPACT_ATOMS: atom_id res chain seq x y z
N MET A 1 -6.72 15.75 14.59
CA MET A 1 -6.49 14.30 14.43
C MET A 1 -6.46 13.97 12.97
N ALA A 2 -5.47 13.19 12.56
CA ALA A 2 -5.37 12.81 11.15
C ALA A 2 -6.36 11.70 10.85
N ASP A 3 -7.17 11.91 9.82
CA ASP A 3 -8.13 10.90 9.37
C ASP A 3 -7.58 10.08 8.22
N THR A 4 -6.41 10.43 7.73
CA THR A 4 -5.79 9.75 6.59
C THR A 4 -4.31 9.52 6.85
N ILE A 5 -3.76 8.60 6.07
CA ILE A 5 -2.34 8.32 6.06
C ILE A 5 -1.88 8.46 4.61
N GLN A 6 -0.70 9.03 4.41
CA GLN A 6 -0.16 9.21 3.08
C GLN A 6 0.39 7.89 2.57
N LEU A 7 -0.14 7.41 1.44
CA LEU A 7 0.32 6.17 0.83
C LEU A 7 1.15 6.48 -0.40
N GLU A 8 2.36 5.92 -0.45
CA GLU A 8 3.22 6.00 -1.63
C GLU A 8 3.65 4.61 -2.02
N ILE A 9 3.45 4.28 -3.30
CA ILE A 9 3.88 3.00 -3.84
C ILE A 9 4.87 3.29 -4.97
N VAL A 10 6.08 2.78 -4.82
CA VAL A 10 7.20 3.08 -5.70
C VAL A 10 7.77 1.78 -6.24
N THR A 11 8.01 1.75 -7.55
CA THR A 11 8.77 0.67 -8.19
C THR A 11 10.08 1.26 -8.72
N PRO A 12 11.01 0.41 -9.18
CA PRO A 12 12.24 0.96 -9.77
C PRO A 12 12.01 1.91 -10.93
N GLU A 13 10.87 1.79 -11.61
CA GLU A 13 10.61 2.61 -12.80
C GLU A 13 9.87 3.90 -12.50
N ARG A 14 9.05 3.93 -11.45
CA ARG A 14 8.21 5.12 -11.24
C ARG A 14 7.52 5.12 -9.89
N LEU A 15 7.01 6.28 -9.54
CA LEU A 15 6.05 6.42 -8.44
C LEU A 15 4.68 6.05 -8.99
N VAL A 16 4.12 4.95 -8.48
CA VAL A 16 2.86 4.41 -8.99
C VAL A 16 1.66 5.06 -8.32
N VAL A 17 1.73 5.26 -7.00
CA VAL A 17 0.65 5.85 -6.21
C VAL A 17 1.23 6.86 -5.24
N SER A 18 0.55 8.00 -5.10
CA SER A 18 0.83 8.97 -4.05
C SER A 18 -0.51 9.60 -3.69
N GLU A 19 -1.18 9.05 -2.68
CA GLU A 19 -2.53 9.47 -2.30
C GLU A 19 -2.73 9.34 -0.80
N ALA A 20 -3.68 10.11 -0.29
CA ALA A 20 -4.15 9.92 1.08
C ALA A 20 -5.07 8.69 1.12
N ALA A 21 -5.01 7.95 2.20
CA ALA A 21 -5.86 6.77 2.37
C ALA A 21 -6.39 6.72 3.80
N GLU A 22 -7.59 6.22 3.96
CA GLU A 22 -8.20 6.03 5.29
C GLU A 22 -7.88 4.65 5.84
N TYR A 23 -7.59 3.70 4.97
CA TYR A 23 -7.28 2.33 5.35
C TYR A 23 -6.47 1.70 4.22
N ILE A 24 -5.45 0.92 4.60
CA ILE A 24 -4.59 0.23 3.64
C ILE A 24 -4.46 -1.22 4.07
N GLU A 25 -4.63 -2.14 3.15
CA GLU A 25 -4.41 -3.56 3.41
C GLU A 25 -3.23 -4.02 2.56
N ILE A 26 -2.20 -4.51 3.21
CA ILE A 26 -0.90 -4.81 2.60
C ILE A 26 -0.65 -6.32 2.63
N PRO A 27 -0.29 -6.96 1.51
CA PRO A 27 0.06 -8.37 1.53
C PRO A 27 1.50 -8.54 2.06
N GLY A 28 1.59 -8.84 3.35
CA GLY A 28 2.86 -9.10 4.00
C GLY A 28 3.25 -10.55 3.89
N GLU A 29 4.53 -10.85 4.14
CA GLU A 29 5.05 -12.20 4.03
C GLU A 29 4.37 -13.16 4.99
N THR A 30 3.97 -12.69 6.16
CA THR A 30 3.33 -13.53 7.16
C THR A 30 1.82 -13.38 7.17
N GLY A 31 1.25 -12.70 6.19
CA GLY A 31 -0.19 -12.49 6.08
C GLY A 31 -0.52 -11.04 5.81
N TYR A 32 -1.79 -10.77 5.56
CA TYR A 32 -2.23 -9.41 5.27
C TYR A 32 -2.16 -8.55 6.52
N LEU A 33 -1.73 -7.30 6.31
CA LEU A 33 -1.59 -6.32 7.37
C LEU A 33 -2.53 -5.16 7.10
N GLY A 34 -3.43 -4.89 8.04
CA GLY A 34 -4.34 -3.74 7.95
C GLY A 34 -3.73 -2.54 8.65
N VAL A 35 -3.73 -1.38 7.99
CA VAL A 35 -3.12 -0.16 8.50
C VAL A 35 -4.13 0.96 8.54
N LEU A 36 -4.26 1.57 9.71
CA LEU A 36 -5.08 2.77 9.93
C LEU A 36 -4.15 3.92 10.29
N PRO A 37 -4.61 5.17 10.12
CA PRO A 37 -3.81 6.32 10.58
C PRO A 37 -3.41 6.16 12.04
N GLY A 38 -2.17 6.46 12.36
CA GLY A 38 -1.66 6.32 13.71
C GLY A 38 -1.06 4.95 14.02
N HIS A 39 -1.04 4.05 13.04
CA HIS A 39 -0.48 2.72 13.24
C HIS A 39 0.96 2.79 13.74
N ALA A 40 1.31 1.88 14.67
CA ALA A 40 2.68 1.83 15.19
C ALA A 40 3.67 1.55 14.07
N PRO A 41 4.86 2.17 14.11
CA PRO A 41 5.84 1.97 13.05
C PRO A 41 6.28 0.52 12.93
N LEU A 42 6.41 0.06 11.68
CA LEU A 42 6.97 -1.27 11.43
C LEU A 42 7.48 -1.33 9.98
N ILE A 43 8.33 -2.32 9.73
CA ILE A 43 8.79 -2.66 8.39
C ILE A 43 8.49 -4.14 8.19
N THR A 44 7.93 -4.48 7.03
CA THR A 44 7.64 -5.86 6.69
C THR A 44 7.98 -6.12 5.24
N GLU A 45 8.28 -7.38 4.92
CA GLU A 45 8.48 -7.78 3.54
C GLU A 45 7.12 -7.98 2.87
N LEU A 46 7.07 -7.68 1.57
CA LEU A 46 5.88 -7.88 0.76
C LEU A 46 5.88 -9.26 0.14
N ALA A 47 4.75 -9.94 0.22
CA ALA A 47 4.50 -11.13 -0.57
C ALA A 47 3.75 -10.73 -1.83
N PRO A 48 3.76 -11.55 -2.88
CA PRO A 48 2.88 -11.31 -4.03
C PRO A 48 1.43 -11.33 -3.57
N GLY A 49 0.68 -10.32 -3.96
CA GLY A 49 -0.71 -10.24 -3.56
C GLY A 49 -1.35 -8.95 -3.98
N GLU A 50 -2.55 -8.72 -3.49
CA GLU A 50 -3.30 -7.53 -3.81
C GLU A 50 -3.26 -6.56 -2.64
N LEU A 51 -2.74 -5.35 -2.91
CA LEU A 51 -2.81 -4.26 -1.95
C LEU A 51 -4.10 -3.48 -2.23
N THR A 52 -4.85 -3.20 -1.18
CA THR A 52 -6.11 -2.49 -1.28
C THR A 52 -6.05 -1.26 -0.39
N TYR A 53 -6.55 -0.14 -0.87
CA TYR A 53 -6.69 1.04 -0.01
C TYR A 53 -7.98 1.76 -0.32
N ARG A 54 -8.48 2.47 0.69
CA ARG A 54 -9.76 3.15 0.60
C ARG A 54 -9.59 4.62 0.93
N ASN A 55 -10.27 5.45 0.14
CA ASN A 55 -10.37 6.88 0.42
C ASN A 55 -11.80 7.32 0.08
N GLY A 56 -12.54 7.72 1.11
CA GLY A 56 -13.94 8.05 0.94
C GLY A 56 -14.75 6.84 0.50
N ASN A 57 -15.48 6.98 -0.60
CA ASN A 57 -16.29 5.90 -1.15
C ASN A 57 -15.53 5.04 -2.16
N GLN A 58 -14.25 5.34 -2.37
CA GLN A 58 -13.47 4.63 -3.38
C GLN A 58 -12.53 3.63 -2.76
N THR A 59 -12.56 2.42 -3.28
CA THR A 59 -11.61 1.36 -2.94
C THR A 59 -10.78 1.09 -4.17
N LYS A 60 -9.47 1.16 -4.01
CA LYS A 60 -8.54 0.94 -5.13
C LYS A 60 -7.66 -0.25 -4.82
N ARG A 61 -7.27 -0.96 -5.84
CA ARG A 61 -6.51 -2.20 -5.71
C ARG A 61 -5.35 -2.21 -6.67
N LEU A 62 -4.24 -2.80 -6.20
CA LEU A 62 -3.05 -3.01 -7.01
C LEU A 62 -2.51 -4.40 -6.76
N ALA A 63 -2.02 -5.03 -7.83
CA ALA A 63 -1.22 -6.25 -7.67
C ALA A 63 0.20 -5.80 -7.38
N VAL A 64 0.77 -6.24 -6.25
CA VAL A 64 2.14 -5.90 -5.88
C VAL A 64 2.91 -7.19 -5.61
N ALA A 65 4.22 -7.13 -5.77
CA ALA A 65 5.06 -8.30 -5.54
C ALA A 65 6.44 -7.86 -5.13
N TRP A 66 6.96 -8.53 -4.09
CA TRP A 66 8.34 -8.46 -3.64
C TRP A 66 8.79 -7.05 -3.29
N GLY A 67 9.41 -6.94 -2.17
CA GLY A 67 9.93 -5.67 -1.67
C GLY A 67 9.57 -5.50 -0.21
N PHE A 68 9.35 -4.25 0.18
CA PHE A 68 9.14 -3.91 1.59
C PHE A 68 8.05 -2.88 1.74
N ALA A 69 7.39 -2.92 2.89
CA ALA A 69 6.46 -1.88 3.31
C ALA A 69 7.02 -1.24 4.58
N GLU A 70 7.12 0.08 4.57
CA GLU A 70 7.47 0.85 5.77
C GLU A 70 6.22 1.57 6.23
N VAL A 71 5.80 1.27 7.45
CA VAL A 71 4.61 1.87 8.05
C VAL A 71 5.03 2.82 9.14
N LEU A 72 4.62 4.07 9.02
CA LEU A 72 4.78 5.08 10.04
C LEU A 72 3.40 5.57 10.45
N GLN A 73 3.32 6.43 11.46
CA GLN A 73 2.01 6.88 11.96
C GLN A 73 1.20 7.64 10.92
N ASP A 74 1.86 8.38 10.05
CA ASP A 74 1.19 9.25 9.08
C ASP A 74 1.55 8.93 7.63
N LYS A 75 2.38 7.91 7.40
CA LYS A 75 2.84 7.61 6.05
C LYS A 75 3.15 6.13 5.91
N VAL A 76 2.75 5.57 4.78
CA VAL A 76 3.11 4.22 4.38
C VAL A 76 3.84 4.29 3.05
N THR A 77 5.02 3.70 2.99
CA THR A 77 5.81 3.62 1.78
C THR A 77 5.94 2.17 1.37
N ILE A 78 5.52 1.87 0.15
CA ILE A 78 5.61 0.53 -0.42
C ILE A 78 6.69 0.59 -1.50
N LEU A 79 7.76 -0.17 -1.29
CA LEU A 79 8.85 -0.31 -2.26
C LEU A 79 8.70 -1.69 -2.86
N ALA A 80 8.10 -1.77 -4.04
CA ALA A 80 7.80 -3.04 -4.69
C ALA A 80 8.59 -3.18 -5.97
N GLU A 81 8.97 -4.42 -6.31
CA GLU A 81 9.61 -4.66 -7.60
C GLU A 81 8.61 -4.55 -8.72
N ALA A 82 7.34 -4.86 -8.45
CA ALA A 82 6.28 -4.73 -9.44
C ALA A 82 5.01 -4.25 -8.74
N ALA A 83 4.30 -3.34 -9.40
CA ALA A 83 3.00 -2.86 -8.93
C ALA A 83 2.17 -2.44 -10.14
N GLU A 84 0.97 -3.01 -10.24
CA GLU A 84 0.06 -2.71 -11.34
C GLU A 84 -1.33 -2.41 -10.78
N LYS A 85 -1.90 -1.29 -11.20
CA LYS A 85 -3.25 -0.93 -10.79
C LYS A 85 -4.26 -1.86 -11.45
N ALA A 86 -5.34 -2.16 -10.74
CA ALA A 86 -6.37 -3.07 -11.23
C ALA A 86 -6.92 -2.61 -12.59
N GLU A 87 -7.11 -1.30 -12.77
CA GLU A 87 -7.63 -0.78 -14.03
C GLU A 87 -6.63 -0.85 -15.17
N GLU A 88 -5.35 -1.17 -14.89
CA GLU A 88 -4.33 -1.33 -15.89
C GLU A 88 -4.12 -2.79 -16.27
N ILE A 89 -4.74 -3.71 -15.54
CA ILE A 89 -4.58 -5.14 -15.78
C ILE A 89 -5.63 -5.57 -16.80
N ASP A 90 -5.16 -6.09 -17.93
CA ASP A 90 -6.07 -6.62 -18.94
C ASP A 90 -6.64 -7.94 -18.47
N ALA A 91 -7.94 -8.00 -18.49
CA ALA A 91 -8.63 -9.24 -18.13
C ALA A 91 -8.55 -10.26 -19.25
#